data_d8d7fb9e2b3f4ac700a2e685299c16f4
#
_entry.id   d8d7fb9e2b3f4ac700a2e685299c16f4
#
_cell.length_a   1.000
_cell.length_b   1.000
_cell.length_c   1.000
_cell.angle_alpha   90.00
_cell.angle_beta   90.00
_cell.angle_gamma   90.00
#
_symmetry.space_group_name_H-M   'P 1'
#
loop_
_entity.id
_entity.type
_entity.pdbx_description
1 polymer ?
#
loop_
_entity_poly.entity_id
_entity_poly.type
_entity_poly.pdbx_seq_one_letter_code
_entity_poly.pdbx_strand_id
1 'polypeptide(L)'
;MSEKPKSKRSLMFIILISCAAGLGGLLYGYDTAVISGAIGSLQKLYNLTPMMEGLVISSIMIGGVAGVGISGFLGDFIGRKKVLMFAAALFGVSALASALSHSVEALIIARIIGGLGIGMASALSVTYITECAPPAIRGRLSALYQLFTISGMCLTYFINLWIVNMGSDAWLTTTGWRWMLACGIFPSFVFLLTLFFVPESPRYLVKAGKLDQAVAVLNKINGPVIGKQEFDSISNSLIVEKDSSLKQLFKPGLRKALVIGIFLAIFNQAVGMNSITYYGPKIFEMIGFKTNSSFLATSVVGVVDVLATILAMFLIDKVGRKKLMSIGSALMAFFMLFIGLAFYTHYGNGMVILFLILGFVASFCISMGPIPWIMIPEIFPNYLRARATGIATMFLWGANWAIGQFTPMLLSGIGGAFTSWIFCGLNIICFIFVTTSVPETKNKSLEEIEKFWIPQNKKKNIA
;
A
#
# COMPACT_ATOMS: atom_id res chain seq x y z
N MET A 1 19.02 -22.42 -14.09
CA MET A 1 17.73 -23.10 -14.14
C MET A 1 17.20 -23.22 -12.72
N SER A 2 16.19 -22.41 -12.33
CA SER A 2 15.63 -22.49 -10.97
C SER A 2 14.61 -23.62 -10.93
N GLU A 3 14.92 -24.70 -10.21
CA GLU A 3 14.01 -25.81 -10.01
C GLU A 3 12.79 -25.36 -9.17
N LYS A 4 11.58 -25.70 -9.65
CA LYS A 4 10.33 -25.52 -8.91
C LYS A 4 10.34 -26.37 -7.63
N PRO A 5 9.63 -25.96 -6.56
CA PRO A 5 9.53 -26.76 -5.35
C PRO A 5 9.05 -28.19 -5.68
N LYS A 6 9.84 -29.19 -5.32
CA LYS A 6 9.66 -30.62 -5.72
C LYS A 6 8.49 -31.32 -5.01
N SER A 7 7.85 -30.71 -4.01
CA SER A 7 6.77 -31.34 -3.22
C SER A 7 5.53 -30.46 -3.14
N LYS A 8 4.33 -31.02 -3.36
CA LYS A 8 3.05 -30.34 -3.13
C LYS A 8 2.92 -29.79 -1.70
N ARG A 9 3.49 -30.48 -0.70
CA ARG A 9 3.49 -30.05 0.71
C ARG A 9 4.32 -28.78 0.92
N SER A 10 5.48 -28.67 0.26
CA SER A 10 6.32 -27.47 0.31
C SER A 10 5.61 -26.25 -0.31
N LEU A 11 4.99 -26.41 -1.47
CA LEU A 11 4.24 -25.35 -2.14
C LEU A 11 3.06 -24.85 -1.27
N MET A 12 2.29 -25.76 -0.69
CA MET A 12 1.17 -25.42 0.18
C MET A 12 1.63 -24.66 1.43
N PHE A 13 2.76 -25.04 2.02
CA PHE A 13 3.34 -24.34 3.17
C PHE A 13 3.83 -22.94 2.82
N ILE A 14 4.45 -22.74 1.66
CA ILE A 14 4.87 -21.42 1.17
C ILE A 14 3.67 -20.51 0.91
N ILE A 15 2.60 -21.06 0.29
CA ILE A 15 1.36 -20.31 0.07
C ILE A 15 0.74 -19.90 1.41
N LEU A 16 0.69 -20.81 2.39
CA LEU A 16 0.18 -20.49 3.73
C LEU A 16 0.97 -19.35 4.38
N ILE A 17 2.30 -19.38 4.33
CA ILE A 17 3.16 -18.30 4.84
C ILE A 17 2.85 -16.98 4.14
N SER A 18 2.73 -17.02 2.80
CA SER A 18 2.50 -15.82 2.01
C SER A 18 1.09 -15.26 2.21
N CYS A 19 0.09 -16.10 2.36
CA CYS A 19 -1.27 -15.68 2.71
C CYS A 19 -1.33 -15.09 4.12
N ALA A 20 -0.69 -15.75 5.10
CA ALA A 20 -0.63 -15.24 6.46
C ALA A 20 0.00 -13.84 6.51
N ALA A 21 1.13 -13.62 5.81
CA ALA A 21 1.73 -12.29 5.73
C ALA A 21 0.91 -11.32 4.88
N GLY A 22 0.21 -11.81 3.85
CA GLY A 22 -0.70 -11.04 3.00
C GLY A 22 -1.87 -10.43 3.79
N LEU A 23 -2.32 -11.08 4.88
CA LEU A 23 -3.35 -10.53 5.77
C LEU A 23 -2.94 -9.16 6.37
N GLY A 24 -1.65 -8.88 6.51
CA GLY A 24 -1.18 -7.54 6.85
C GLY A 24 -1.56 -6.50 5.79
N GLY A 25 -1.55 -6.87 4.51
CA GLY A 25 -2.08 -6.05 3.43
C GLY A 25 -3.61 -5.88 3.52
N LEU A 26 -4.34 -6.96 3.82
CA LEU A 26 -5.78 -6.89 4.00
C LEU A 26 -6.18 -5.91 5.12
N LEU A 27 -5.46 -5.91 6.25
CA LEU A 27 -5.66 -4.94 7.32
C LEU A 27 -5.42 -3.50 6.86
N TYR A 28 -4.34 -3.27 6.10
CA TYR A 28 -4.06 -1.97 5.53
C TYR A 28 -5.20 -1.50 4.61
N GLY A 29 -5.66 -2.38 3.72
CA GLY A 29 -6.80 -2.08 2.85
C GLY A 29 -8.09 -1.84 3.61
N TYR A 30 -8.37 -2.66 4.63
CA TYR A 30 -9.53 -2.50 5.50
C TYR A 30 -9.57 -1.11 6.12
N ASP A 31 -8.50 -0.71 6.81
CA ASP A 31 -8.49 0.56 7.52
C ASP A 31 -8.53 1.77 6.58
N THR A 32 -7.85 1.66 5.43
CA THR A 32 -7.88 2.70 4.41
C THR A 32 -9.30 2.98 3.93
N ALA A 33 -10.12 1.95 3.76
CA ALA A 33 -11.46 2.06 3.24
C ALA A 33 -12.53 2.31 4.31
N VAL A 34 -12.35 1.82 5.55
CA VAL A 34 -13.39 1.88 6.59
C VAL A 34 -13.76 3.31 6.97
N ILE A 35 -12.78 4.21 6.95
CA ILE A 35 -13.01 5.60 7.34
C ILE A 35 -13.96 6.32 6.38
N SER A 36 -14.00 5.92 5.10
CA SER A 36 -14.92 6.49 4.12
C SER A 36 -16.40 6.30 4.49
N GLY A 37 -16.69 5.18 5.17
CA GLY A 37 -18.04 4.91 5.67
C GLY A 37 -18.39 5.68 6.94
N ALA A 38 -17.39 5.90 7.80
CA ALA A 38 -17.61 6.53 9.10
C ALA A 38 -17.58 8.06 9.05
N ILE A 39 -16.81 8.67 8.13
CA ILE A 39 -16.48 10.10 8.18
C ILE A 39 -17.73 11.01 8.05
N GLY A 40 -18.69 10.65 7.23
CA GLY A 40 -19.93 11.42 7.10
C GLY A 40 -20.75 11.46 8.40
N SER A 41 -20.81 10.33 9.12
CA SER A 41 -21.45 10.24 10.45
C SER A 41 -20.67 11.02 11.51
N LEU A 42 -19.35 10.93 11.51
CA LEU A 42 -18.49 11.66 12.44
C LEU A 42 -18.59 13.18 12.22
N GLN A 43 -18.68 13.63 10.95
CA GLN A 43 -18.85 15.02 10.62
C GLN A 43 -20.16 15.57 11.20
N LYS A 44 -21.27 14.83 11.05
CA LYS A 44 -22.59 15.22 11.60
C LYS A 44 -22.60 15.18 13.12
N LEU A 45 -22.01 14.13 13.74
CA LEU A 45 -22.06 13.92 15.18
C LEU A 45 -21.23 14.96 15.96
N TYR A 46 -20.04 15.27 15.45
CA TYR A 46 -19.06 16.14 16.13
C TYR A 46 -18.92 17.53 15.50
N ASN A 47 -19.74 17.87 14.47
CA ASN A 47 -19.63 19.13 13.73
C ASN A 47 -18.21 19.43 13.25
N LEU A 48 -17.53 18.44 12.64
CA LEU A 48 -16.14 18.56 12.26
C LEU A 48 -15.95 19.64 11.20
N THR A 49 -14.97 20.51 11.43
CA THR A 49 -14.48 21.41 10.38
C THR A 49 -13.74 20.60 9.32
N PRO A 50 -13.59 21.09 8.08
CA PRO A 50 -12.84 20.39 7.03
C PRO A 50 -11.40 20.03 7.45
N MET A 51 -10.78 20.87 8.26
CA MET A 51 -9.44 20.60 8.81
C MET A 51 -9.45 19.42 9.78
N MET A 52 -10.43 19.35 10.69
CA MET A 52 -10.57 18.23 11.64
C MET A 52 -10.99 16.95 10.93
N GLU A 53 -11.84 17.03 9.92
CA GLU A 53 -12.21 15.90 9.08
C GLU A 53 -10.98 15.29 8.42
N GLY A 54 -10.13 16.12 7.81
CA GLY A 54 -8.85 15.72 7.26
C GLY A 54 -7.93 15.07 8.31
N LEU A 55 -7.86 15.64 9.51
CA LEU A 55 -7.02 15.11 10.59
C LEU A 55 -7.51 13.74 11.08
N VAL A 56 -8.82 13.54 11.20
CA VAL A 56 -9.39 12.23 11.55
C VAL A 56 -8.97 11.17 10.52
N ILE A 57 -9.02 11.48 9.22
CA ILE A 57 -8.62 10.55 8.16
C ILE A 57 -7.10 10.36 8.15
N SER A 58 -6.34 11.45 8.18
CA SER A 58 -4.89 11.41 8.01
C SER A 58 -4.10 10.94 9.24
N SER A 59 -4.72 10.94 10.42
CA SER A 59 -4.08 10.55 11.68
C SER A 59 -3.42 9.17 11.64
N ILE A 60 -4.02 8.21 10.94
CA ILE A 60 -3.45 6.87 10.78
C ILE A 60 -2.15 6.89 9.99
N MET A 61 -2.00 7.81 9.02
CA MET A 61 -0.77 7.94 8.22
C MET A 61 0.39 8.46 9.09
N ILE A 62 0.11 9.31 10.08
CA ILE A 62 1.12 9.76 11.05
C ILE A 62 1.70 8.56 11.79
N GLY A 63 0.83 7.69 12.31
CA GLY A 63 1.25 6.43 12.91
C GLY A 63 1.99 5.53 11.92
N GLY A 64 1.50 5.47 10.66
CA GLY A 64 2.10 4.68 9.59
C GLY A 64 3.54 5.05 9.27
N VAL A 65 3.85 6.36 9.16
CA VAL A 65 5.23 6.86 8.98
C VAL A 65 6.13 6.37 10.11
N ALA A 66 5.69 6.55 11.36
CA ALA A 66 6.46 6.10 12.51
C ALA A 66 6.61 4.57 12.53
N GLY A 67 5.54 3.83 12.23
CA GLY A 67 5.54 2.37 12.15
C GLY A 67 6.52 1.83 11.11
N VAL A 68 6.52 2.39 9.90
CA VAL A 68 7.51 2.04 8.85
C VAL A 68 8.92 2.35 9.32
N GLY A 69 9.14 3.55 9.91
CA GLY A 69 10.46 3.98 10.37
C GLY A 69 11.10 3.03 11.40
N ILE A 70 10.31 2.52 12.34
CA ILE A 70 10.80 1.64 13.41
C ILE A 70 10.78 0.15 13.03
N SER A 71 10.01 -0.22 11.99
CA SER A 71 9.76 -1.63 11.61
C SER A 71 11.03 -2.39 11.27
N GLY A 72 11.94 -1.77 10.54
CA GLY A 72 13.22 -2.38 10.16
C GLY A 72 14.08 -2.72 11.38
N PHE A 73 14.23 -1.76 12.30
CA PHE A 73 14.99 -1.96 13.54
C PHE A 73 14.35 -3.05 14.41
N LEU A 74 13.05 -2.97 14.67
CA LEU A 74 12.34 -3.98 15.47
C LEU A 74 12.39 -5.36 14.80
N GLY A 75 12.18 -5.43 13.47
CA GLY A 75 12.24 -6.68 12.73
C GLY A 75 13.62 -7.35 12.80
N ASP A 76 14.67 -6.56 12.85
CA ASP A 76 16.05 -7.05 13.01
C ASP A 76 16.37 -7.44 14.47
N PHE A 77 15.73 -6.82 15.45
CA PHE A 77 15.98 -7.05 16.87
C PHE A 77 15.18 -8.23 17.44
N ILE A 78 13.88 -8.29 17.20
CA ILE A 78 12.98 -9.31 17.81
C ILE A 78 12.44 -10.34 16.81
N GLY A 79 12.65 -10.14 15.50
CA GLY A 79 12.19 -11.01 14.43
C GLY A 79 10.96 -10.48 13.71
N ARG A 80 10.81 -10.90 12.44
CA ARG A 80 9.73 -10.41 11.56
C ARG A 80 8.37 -10.86 12.05
N LYS A 81 8.23 -12.15 12.40
CA LYS A 81 7.00 -12.75 12.89
C LYS A 81 6.47 -12.02 14.14
N LYS A 82 7.34 -11.79 15.12
CA LYS A 82 6.94 -11.15 16.39
C LYS A 82 6.47 -9.71 16.18
N VAL A 83 7.15 -8.95 15.32
CA VAL A 83 6.72 -7.59 14.99
C VAL A 83 5.39 -7.58 14.26
N LEU A 84 5.15 -8.53 13.33
CA LEU A 84 3.85 -8.67 12.66
C LEU A 84 2.73 -9.05 13.66
N MET A 85 3.00 -9.91 14.65
CA MET A 85 2.05 -10.22 15.71
C MET A 85 1.73 -8.98 16.57
N PHE A 86 2.75 -8.20 16.93
CA PHE A 86 2.57 -6.95 17.67
C PHE A 86 1.78 -5.93 16.83
N ALA A 87 2.06 -5.81 15.54
CA ALA A 87 1.32 -4.96 14.61
C ALA A 87 -0.17 -5.35 14.53
N ALA A 88 -0.45 -6.66 14.43
CA ALA A 88 -1.83 -7.17 14.44
C ALA A 88 -2.55 -6.83 15.74
N ALA A 89 -1.90 -7.00 16.90
CA ALA A 89 -2.46 -6.65 18.19
C ALA A 89 -2.75 -5.15 18.32
N LEU A 90 -1.80 -4.29 17.91
CA LEU A 90 -2.00 -2.84 17.90
C LEU A 90 -3.19 -2.43 17.05
N PHE A 91 -3.34 -3.04 15.86
CA PHE A 91 -4.47 -2.75 15.00
C PHE A 91 -5.81 -3.17 15.64
N GLY A 92 -5.88 -4.37 16.22
CA GLY A 92 -7.09 -4.83 16.92
C GLY A 92 -7.48 -3.93 18.10
N VAL A 93 -6.49 -3.50 18.89
CA VAL A 93 -6.69 -2.53 19.99
C VAL A 93 -7.17 -1.19 19.46
N SER A 94 -6.57 -0.70 18.37
CA SER A 94 -6.98 0.53 17.71
C SER A 94 -8.41 0.48 17.18
N ALA A 95 -8.80 -0.62 16.54
CA ALA A 95 -10.16 -0.80 16.03
C ALA A 95 -11.19 -0.76 17.17
N LEU A 96 -10.91 -1.46 18.26
CA LEU A 96 -11.75 -1.44 19.47
C LEU A 96 -11.80 -0.05 20.11
N ALA A 97 -10.66 0.59 20.32
CA ALA A 97 -10.57 1.93 20.91
C ALA A 97 -11.27 2.98 20.05
N SER A 98 -11.12 2.88 18.72
CA SER A 98 -11.81 3.75 17.77
C SER A 98 -13.33 3.58 17.84
N ALA A 99 -13.82 2.35 17.90
CA ALA A 99 -15.26 2.05 18.02
C ALA A 99 -15.85 2.54 19.33
N LEU A 100 -15.09 2.50 20.43
CA LEU A 100 -15.51 2.94 21.76
C LEU A 100 -15.21 4.41 22.05
N SER A 101 -14.62 5.14 21.12
CA SER A 101 -14.26 6.54 21.34
C SER A 101 -15.51 7.43 21.56
N HIS A 102 -15.40 8.33 22.53
CA HIS A 102 -16.46 9.31 22.89
C HIS A 102 -16.06 10.74 22.52
N SER A 103 -14.85 10.95 22.03
CA SER A 103 -14.37 12.24 21.53
C SER A 103 -13.53 12.08 20.27
N VAL A 104 -13.36 13.15 19.53
CA VAL A 104 -12.57 13.19 18.30
C VAL A 104 -11.09 12.96 18.60
N GLU A 105 -10.59 13.51 19.70
CA GLU A 105 -9.20 13.36 20.15
C GLU A 105 -8.89 11.90 20.48
N ALA A 106 -9.78 11.21 21.21
CA ALA A 106 -9.63 9.79 21.53
C ALA A 106 -9.61 8.94 20.25
N LEU A 107 -10.48 9.26 19.28
CA LEU A 107 -10.51 8.61 17.97
C LEU A 107 -9.18 8.82 17.22
N ILE A 108 -8.67 10.05 17.17
CA ILE A 108 -7.39 10.39 16.52
C ILE A 108 -6.23 9.59 17.14
N ILE A 109 -6.15 9.56 18.48
CA ILE A 109 -5.11 8.79 19.19
C ILE A 109 -5.22 7.31 18.88
N ALA A 110 -6.42 6.74 18.93
CA ALA A 110 -6.67 5.35 18.57
C ALA A 110 -6.21 5.04 17.15
N ARG A 111 -6.51 5.90 16.17
CA ARG A 111 -6.08 5.74 14.78
C ARG A 111 -4.56 5.86 14.61
N ILE A 112 -3.88 6.75 15.34
CA ILE A 112 -2.40 6.83 15.33
C ILE A 112 -1.80 5.50 15.81
N ILE A 113 -2.35 4.89 16.87
CA ILE A 113 -1.92 3.58 17.36
C ILE A 113 -2.13 2.49 16.31
N GLY A 114 -3.28 2.49 15.62
CA GLY A 114 -3.54 1.59 14.48
C GLY A 114 -2.54 1.80 13.35
N GLY A 115 -2.25 3.06 13.05
CA GLY A 115 -1.26 3.44 12.05
C GLY A 115 0.12 2.88 12.33
N LEU A 116 0.59 2.91 13.59
CA LEU A 116 1.85 2.24 13.97
C LEU A 116 1.83 0.76 13.58
N GLY A 117 0.75 0.05 13.88
CA GLY A 117 0.58 -1.36 13.51
C GLY A 117 0.59 -1.57 11.99
N ILE A 118 -0.19 -0.77 11.25
CA ILE A 118 -0.28 -0.87 9.79
C ILE A 118 1.06 -0.54 9.13
N GLY A 119 1.76 0.51 9.59
CA GLY A 119 3.08 0.87 9.08
C GLY A 119 4.09 -0.27 9.24
N MET A 120 4.14 -0.89 10.43
CA MET A 120 4.98 -2.07 10.67
C MET A 120 4.58 -3.25 9.79
N ALA A 121 3.27 -3.55 9.68
CA ALA A 121 2.78 -4.65 8.88
C ALA A 121 3.06 -4.45 7.39
N SER A 122 2.86 -3.24 6.86
CA SER A 122 3.09 -2.93 5.44
C SER A 122 4.55 -3.11 5.01
N ALA A 123 5.50 -2.69 5.86
CA ALA A 123 6.92 -2.83 5.57
C ALA A 123 7.41 -4.28 5.74
N LEU A 124 6.96 -4.96 6.81
CA LEU A 124 7.49 -6.29 7.15
C LEU A 124 6.79 -7.45 6.48
N SER A 125 5.51 -7.34 6.09
CA SER A 125 4.81 -8.43 5.40
C SER A 125 5.47 -8.77 4.07
N VAL A 126 5.77 -7.77 3.24
CA VAL A 126 6.46 -7.98 1.96
C VAL A 126 7.86 -8.52 2.19
N THR A 127 8.59 -7.97 3.17
CA THR A 127 9.93 -8.45 3.55
C THR A 127 9.87 -9.90 4.01
N TYR A 128 8.94 -10.27 4.86
CA TYR A 128 8.76 -11.63 5.36
C TYR A 128 8.41 -12.62 4.23
N ILE A 129 7.51 -12.23 3.32
CA ILE A 129 7.20 -13.03 2.13
C ILE A 129 8.45 -13.26 1.29
N THR A 130 9.23 -12.20 1.01
CA THR A 130 10.42 -12.31 0.17
C THR A 130 11.55 -13.10 0.81
N GLU A 131 11.67 -13.08 2.14
CA GLU A 131 12.65 -13.85 2.90
C GLU A 131 12.29 -15.34 3.00
N CYS A 132 10.99 -15.69 2.96
CA CYS A 132 10.51 -17.07 3.02
C CYS A 132 10.24 -17.69 1.64
N ALA A 133 10.11 -16.89 0.58
CA ALA A 133 9.74 -17.37 -0.74
C ALA A 133 10.93 -17.85 -1.57
N PRO A 134 10.82 -19.01 -2.25
CA PRO A 134 11.81 -19.44 -3.23
C PRO A 134 12.00 -18.39 -4.34
N PRO A 135 13.25 -18.17 -4.85
CA PRO A 135 13.52 -17.15 -5.86
C PRO A 135 12.63 -17.23 -7.10
N ALA A 136 12.28 -18.45 -7.55
CA ALA A 136 11.49 -18.69 -8.74
C ALA A 136 10.05 -18.14 -8.71
N ILE A 137 9.45 -18.01 -7.52
CA ILE A 137 8.05 -17.59 -7.34
C ILE A 137 7.92 -16.38 -6.40
N ARG A 138 9.02 -15.83 -5.90
CA ARG A 138 9.08 -14.73 -4.94
C ARG A 138 8.26 -13.52 -5.38
N GLY A 139 8.42 -13.08 -6.64
CA GLY A 139 7.67 -11.94 -7.17
C GLY A 139 6.16 -12.17 -7.19
N ARG A 140 5.70 -13.37 -7.58
CA ARG A 140 4.27 -13.71 -7.59
C ARG A 140 3.68 -13.74 -6.19
N LEU A 141 4.44 -14.25 -5.21
CA LEU A 141 3.99 -14.31 -3.82
C LEU A 141 3.97 -12.92 -3.18
N SER A 142 4.92 -12.04 -3.52
CA SER A 142 4.91 -10.65 -3.06
C SER A 142 3.71 -9.87 -3.62
N ALA A 143 3.27 -10.18 -4.85
CA ALA A 143 2.07 -9.58 -5.43
C ALA A 143 0.78 -9.94 -4.68
N LEU A 144 0.76 -11.05 -3.92
CA LEU A 144 -0.36 -11.39 -3.05
C LEU A 144 -0.63 -10.31 -2.00
N TYR A 145 0.41 -9.67 -1.47
CA TYR A 145 0.24 -8.59 -0.51
C TYR A 145 -0.65 -7.46 -1.09
N GLN A 146 -0.36 -7.04 -2.33
CA GLN A 146 -1.17 -6.01 -3.01
C GLN A 146 -2.59 -6.49 -3.29
N LEU A 147 -2.76 -7.74 -3.73
CA LEU A 147 -4.08 -8.31 -3.94
C LEU A 147 -4.90 -8.37 -2.65
N PHE A 148 -4.29 -8.77 -1.53
CA PHE A 148 -4.94 -8.75 -0.22
C PHE A 148 -5.31 -7.32 0.22
N THR A 149 -4.44 -6.33 -0.04
CA THR A 149 -4.72 -4.92 0.27
C THR A 149 -5.99 -4.44 -0.45
N ILE A 150 -6.07 -4.65 -1.75
CA ILE A 150 -7.21 -4.20 -2.54
C ILE A 150 -8.47 -5.00 -2.24
N SER A 151 -8.32 -6.31 -2.01
CA SER A 151 -9.44 -7.15 -1.55
C SER A 151 -9.96 -6.71 -0.19
N GLY A 152 -9.07 -6.28 0.72
CA GLY A 152 -9.44 -5.71 2.01
C GLY A 152 -10.24 -4.42 1.87
N MET A 153 -9.85 -3.52 0.96
CA MET A 153 -10.60 -2.29 0.65
C MET A 153 -11.99 -2.63 0.10
N CYS A 154 -12.06 -3.50 -0.90
CA CYS A 154 -13.31 -3.93 -1.51
C CYS A 154 -14.25 -4.56 -0.48
N LEU A 155 -13.76 -5.51 0.32
CA LEU A 155 -14.52 -6.13 1.40
C LEU A 155 -15.08 -5.09 2.37
N THR A 156 -14.28 -4.11 2.73
CA THR A 156 -14.69 -3.04 3.65
C THR A 156 -15.80 -2.17 3.08
N TYR A 157 -15.76 -1.85 1.80
CA TYR A 157 -16.85 -1.11 1.16
C TYR A 157 -18.17 -1.89 1.22
N PHE A 158 -18.14 -3.20 1.04
CA PHE A 158 -19.34 -4.05 1.20
C PHE A 158 -19.80 -4.14 2.67
N ILE A 159 -18.86 -4.23 3.62
CA ILE A 159 -19.18 -4.20 5.06
C ILE A 159 -19.84 -2.86 5.43
N ASN A 160 -19.30 -1.74 4.97
CA ASN A 160 -19.87 -0.42 5.18
C ASN A 160 -21.29 -0.33 4.59
N LEU A 161 -21.48 -0.79 3.33
CA LEU A 161 -22.79 -0.84 2.67
C LEU A 161 -23.78 -1.72 3.46
N TRP A 162 -23.33 -2.88 3.93
CA TRP A 162 -24.19 -3.77 4.74
C TRP A 162 -24.63 -3.09 6.02
N ILE A 163 -23.72 -2.43 6.76
CA ILE A 163 -24.02 -1.71 7.99
C ILE A 163 -24.98 -0.54 7.73
N VAL A 164 -24.81 0.22 6.65
CA VAL A 164 -25.72 1.32 6.28
C VAL A 164 -27.15 0.80 6.06
N ASN A 165 -27.33 -0.40 5.53
CA ASN A 165 -28.65 -0.99 5.31
C ASN A 165 -29.28 -1.63 6.58
N MET A 166 -28.55 -1.66 7.72
CA MET A 166 -29.09 -2.24 8.96
C MET A 166 -29.98 -1.28 9.77
N GLY A 167 -29.88 0.03 9.54
CA GLY A 167 -30.57 1.00 10.37
C GLY A 167 -30.90 2.32 9.66
N SER A 168 -31.52 3.23 10.39
CA SER A 168 -31.85 4.59 9.92
C SER A 168 -30.59 5.49 9.89
N ASP A 169 -30.68 6.62 9.19
CA ASP A 169 -29.63 7.65 9.16
C ASP A 169 -29.26 8.15 10.58
N ALA A 170 -30.23 8.24 11.49
CA ALA A 170 -30.00 8.60 12.88
C ALA A 170 -29.19 7.53 13.61
N TRP A 171 -29.50 6.26 13.41
CA TRP A 171 -28.72 5.14 13.97
C TRP A 171 -27.31 5.09 13.35
N LEU A 172 -27.20 5.31 12.06
CA LEU A 172 -25.90 5.35 11.37
C LEU A 172 -24.99 6.43 11.97
N THR A 173 -25.55 7.62 12.23
CA THR A 173 -24.80 8.75 12.80
C THR A 173 -24.37 8.51 14.25
N THR A 174 -25.17 7.81 15.06
CA THR A 174 -24.87 7.60 16.49
C THR A 174 -24.09 6.30 16.78
N THR A 175 -24.39 5.24 16.03
CA THR A 175 -23.93 3.87 16.36
C THR A 175 -23.31 3.14 15.16
N GLY A 176 -23.84 3.29 13.95
CA GLY A 176 -23.43 2.52 12.79
C GLY A 176 -21.95 2.68 12.44
N TRP A 177 -21.40 3.89 12.50
CA TRP A 177 -19.99 4.14 12.26
C TRP A 177 -19.06 3.40 13.25
N ARG A 178 -19.51 3.17 14.48
CA ARG A 178 -18.78 2.40 15.49
C ARG A 178 -18.64 0.95 15.08
N TRP A 179 -19.72 0.37 14.56
CA TRP A 179 -19.71 -1.01 14.03
C TRP A 179 -18.79 -1.13 12.81
N MET A 180 -18.76 -0.13 11.92
CA MET A 180 -17.81 -0.13 10.79
C MET A 180 -16.36 -0.26 11.29
N LEU A 181 -15.95 0.55 12.28
CA LEU A 181 -14.62 0.50 12.86
C LEU A 181 -14.37 -0.80 13.63
N ALA A 182 -15.36 -1.26 14.43
CA ALA A 182 -15.24 -2.48 15.24
C ALA A 182 -15.04 -3.74 14.39
N CYS A 183 -15.65 -3.83 13.21
CA CYS A 183 -15.47 -4.97 12.31
C CYS A 183 -13.99 -5.22 11.94
N GLY A 184 -13.11 -4.22 12.05
CA GLY A 184 -11.67 -4.36 11.86
C GLY A 184 -10.99 -5.29 12.89
N ILE A 185 -11.64 -5.56 14.03
CA ILE A 185 -11.13 -6.51 15.05
C ILE A 185 -11.05 -7.92 14.46
N PHE A 186 -12.03 -8.31 13.63
CA PHE A 186 -12.09 -9.66 13.07
C PHE A 186 -10.89 -9.99 12.17
N PRO A 187 -10.58 -9.23 11.11
CA PRO A 187 -9.40 -9.51 10.28
C PRO A 187 -8.09 -9.36 11.07
N SER A 188 -8.03 -8.49 12.07
CA SER A 188 -6.88 -8.38 12.97
C SER A 188 -6.65 -9.66 13.77
N PHE A 189 -7.71 -10.22 14.35
CA PHE A 189 -7.67 -11.48 15.09
C PHE A 189 -7.24 -12.64 14.20
N VAL A 190 -7.81 -12.72 12.97
CA VAL A 190 -7.43 -13.75 11.99
C VAL A 190 -5.95 -13.63 11.61
N PHE A 191 -5.46 -12.41 11.40
CA PHE A 191 -4.05 -12.18 11.11
C PHE A 191 -3.15 -12.62 12.27
N LEU A 192 -3.47 -12.19 13.49
CA LEU A 192 -2.73 -12.59 14.67
C LEU A 192 -2.72 -14.11 14.85
N LEU A 193 -3.87 -14.77 14.69
CA LEU A 193 -4.01 -16.21 14.81
C LEU A 193 -3.17 -16.96 13.77
N THR A 194 -3.22 -16.54 12.50
CA THR A 194 -2.46 -17.20 11.43
C THR A 194 -0.96 -17.07 11.63
N LEU A 195 -0.48 -15.98 12.22
CA LEU A 195 0.94 -15.79 12.52
C LEU A 195 1.48 -16.80 13.55
N PHE A 196 0.65 -17.38 14.42
CA PHE A 196 1.12 -18.45 15.30
C PHE A 196 1.57 -19.70 14.55
N PHE A 197 0.95 -20.00 13.41
CA PHE A 197 1.20 -21.23 12.63
C PHE A 197 2.32 -21.10 11.60
N VAL A 198 2.86 -19.92 11.35
CA VAL A 198 3.97 -19.72 10.41
C VAL A 198 5.31 -19.62 11.15
N PRO A 199 6.44 -20.01 10.52
CA PRO A 199 7.76 -19.96 11.15
C PRO A 199 8.27 -18.51 11.22
N GLU A 200 9.38 -18.30 11.92
CA GLU A 200 10.15 -17.05 11.81
C GLU A 200 10.94 -17.02 10.49
N SER A 201 11.30 -15.81 10.03
CA SER A 201 12.09 -15.62 8.81
C SER A 201 13.44 -16.36 8.87
N PRO A 202 13.80 -17.15 7.84
CA PRO A 202 15.11 -17.80 7.78
C PRO A 202 16.28 -16.79 7.88
N ARG A 203 16.15 -15.64 7.22
CA ARG A 203 17.19 -14.59 7.24
C ARG A 203 17.40 -14.02 8.65
N TYR A 204 16.31 -13.77 9.38
CA TYR A 204 16.40 -13.36 10.78
C TYR A 204 17.02 -14.43 11.66
N LEU A 205 16.66 -15.70 11.47
CA LEU A 205 17.19 -16.81 12.26
C LEU A 205 18.70 -16.95 12.08
N VAL A 206 19.22 -16.81 10.86
CA VAL A 206 20.66 -16.79 10.60
C VAL A 206 21.32 -15.59 11.28
N LYS A 207 20.73 -14.38 11.14
CA LYS A 207 21.25 -13.15 11.78
C LYS A 207 21.27 -13.25 13.32
N ALA A 208 20.28 -13.93 13.90
CA ALA A 208 20.17 -14.15 15.36
C ALA A 208 21.00 -15.33 15.88
N GLY A 209 21.80 -15.99 15.03
CA GLY A 209 22.63 -17.14 15.41
C GLY A 209 21.86 -18.45 15.64
N LYS A 210 20.57 -18.52 15.29
CA LYS A 210 19.69 -19.70 15.44
C LYS A 210 19.77 -20.60 14.22
N LEU A 211 20.97 -21.09 13.92
CA LEU A 211 21.31 -21.75 12.65
C LEU A 211 20.49 -23.01 12.40
N ASP A 212 20.31 -23.86 13.42
CA ASP A 212 19.52 -25.11 13.31
C ASP A 212 18.06 -24.83 12.92
N GLN A 213 17.46 -23.80 13.53
CA GLN A 213 16.10 -23.39 13.18
C GLN A 213 16.01 -22.83 11.77
N ALA A 214 17.01 -22.06 11.33
CA ALA A 214 17.08 -21.53 9.96
C ALA A 214 17.14 -22.66 8.94
N VAL A 215 18.01 -23.64 9.16
CA VAL A 215 18.15 -24.83 8.29
C VAL A 215 16.86 -25.64 8.27
N ALA A 216 16.22 -25.85 9.42
CA ALA A 216 14.96 -26.58 9.49
C ALA A 216 13.83 -25.90 8.67
N VAL A 217 13.71 -24.57 8.76
CA VAL A 217 12.73 -23.79 7.99
C VAL A 217 13.06 -23.84 6.50
N LEU A 218 14.31 -23.60 6.11
CA LEU A 218 14.75 -23.65 4.70
C LEU A 218 14.54 -25.03 4.09
N ASN A 219 14.84 -26.10 4.82
CA ASN A 219 14.60 -27.47 4.36
C ASN A 219 13.10 -27.76 4.16
N LYS A 220 12.25 -27.23 5.03
CA LYS A 220 10.79 -27.37 4.92
C LYS A 220 10.24 -26.62 3.70
N ILE A 221 10.83 -25.47 3.36
CA ILE A 221 10.43 -24.64 2.22
C ILE A 221 10.98 -25.22 0.90
N ASN A 222 12.28 -25.45 0.82
CA ASN A 222 13.03 -25.72 -0.43
C ASN A 222 13.52 -27.18 -0.57
N GLY A 223 13.40 -27.98 0.50
CA GLY A 223 14.07 -29.27 0.60
C GLY A 223 15.57 -29.16 0.98
N PRO A 224 16.23 -30.26 1.35
CA PRO A 224 17.54 -30.22 1.99
C PRO A 224 18.68 -29.68 1.10
N VAL A 225 18.64 -29.95 -0.20
CA VAL A 225 19.70 -29.52 -1.13
C VAL A 225 19.66 -28.01 -1.39
N ILE A 226 18.48 -27.52 -1.80
CA ILE A 226 18.27 -26.08 -2.09
C ILE A 226 18.30 -25.28 -0.78
N GLY A 227 17.77 -25.86 0.31
CA GLY A 227 17.77 -25.22 1.63
C GLY A 227 19.19 -24.90 2.12
N LYS A 228 20.15 -25.78 1.89
CA LYS A 228 21.56 -25.54 2.21
C LYS A 228 22.17 -24.44 1.34
N GLN A 229 21.91 -24.45 0.04
CA GLN A 229 22.39 -23.39 -0.87
C GLN A 229 21.84 -22.01 -0.49
N GLU A 230 20.55 -21.92 -0.15
CA GLU A 230 19.93 -20.68 0.33
C GLU A 230 20.53 -20.24 1.67
N PHE A 231 20.80 -21.17 2.59
CA PHE A 231 21.46 -20.86 3.85
C PHE A 231 22.84 -20.22 3.64
N ASP A 232 23.67 -20.81 2.76
CA ASP A 232 25.01 -20.29 2.42
C ASP A 232 24.88 -18.91 1.74
N SER A 233 23.93 -18.75 0.85
CA SER A 233 23.64 -17.46 0.18
C SER A 233 23.23 -16.37 1.17
N ILE A 234 22.34 -16.67 2.13
CA ILE A 234 21.91 -15.74 3.18
C ILE A 234 23.11 -15.36 4.06
N SER A 235 23.90 -16.33 4.48
CA SER A 235 25.08 -16.11 5.34
C SER A 235 26.09 -15.17 4.67
N ASN A 236 26.40 -15.40 3.39
CA ASN A 236 27.30 -14.55 2.61
C ASN A 236 26.73 -13.13 2.42
N SER A 237 25.40 -12.99 2.16
CA SER A 237 24.78 -11.68 1.97
C SER A 237 24.83 -10.80 3.23
N LEU A 238 24.72 -11.40 4.42
CA LEU A 238 24.78 -10.69 5.69
C LEU A 238 26.17 -10.11 5.98
N ILE A 239 27.25 -10.73 5.47
CA ILE A 239 28.61 -10.21 5.58
C ILE A 239 28.75 -8.91 4.75
N VAL A 240 28.24 -8.92 3.52
CA VAL A 240 28.33 -7.77 2.60
C VAL A 240 27.47 -6.57 3.07
N GLU A 241 26.34 -6.80 3.73
CA GLU A 241 25.48 -5.72 4.24
C GLU A 241 26.12 -4.85 5.33
N LYS A 242 27.05 -5.40 6.11
CA LYS A 242 27.73 -4.64 7.19
C LYS A 242 28.53 -3.43 6.67
N ASP A 243 29.02 -3.48 5.43
CA ASP A 243 29.88 -2.45 4.85
C ASP A 243 29.13 -1.37 4.06
N SER A 244 27.78 -1.46 3.94
CA SER A 244 27.01 -0.49 3.17
C SER A 244 26.62 0.73 4.02
N SER A 245 26.87 1.95 3.50
CA SER A 245 26.52 3.21 4.17
C SER A 245 25.39 3.94 3.43
N LEU A 246 24.42 4.54 4.17
CA LEU A 246 23.39 5.41 3.62
C LEU A 246 23.95 6.59 2.81
N LYS A 247 25.16 7.06 3.16
CA LYS A 247 25.83 8.15 2.44
C LYS A 247 26.09 7.82 0.96
N GLN A 248 26.13 6.53 0.59
CA GLN A 248 26.31 6.11 -0.80
C GLN A 248 25.11 6.46 -1.69
N LEU A 249 23.88 6.57 -1.13
CA LEU A 249 22.69 6.98 -1.89
C LEU A 249 22.77 8.41 -2.41
N PHE A 250 23.54 9.27 -1.74
CA PHE A 250 23.71 10.67 -2.12
C PHE A 250 24.86 10.90 -3.10
N LYS A 251 25.61 9.85 -3.48
CA LYS A 251 26.65 9.97 -4.51
C LYS A 251 26.06 10.25 -5.90
N PRO A 252 26.79 10.97 -6.77
CA PRO A 252 26.36 11.20 -8.16
C PRO A 252 25.98 9.88 -8.86
N GLY A 253 24.83 9.87 -9.53
CA GLY A 253 24.23 8.70 -10.15
C GLY A 253 23.15 8.08 -9.27
N LEU A 254 23.47 7.52 -8.12
CA LEU A 254 22.48 6.96 -7.19
C LEU A 254 21.51 8.01 -6.63
N ARG A 255 21.97 9.27 -6.50
CA ARG A 255 21.08 10.39 -6.17
C ARG A 255 19.94 10.56 -7.17
N LYS A 256 20.20 10.35 -8.49
CA LYS A 256 19.12 10.40 -9.51
C LYS A 256 18.12 9.29 -9.30
N ALA A 257 18.58 8.05 -9.02
CA ALA A 257 17.70 6.94 -8.70
C ALA A 257 16.86 7.23 -7.45
N LEU A 258 17.47 7.80 -6.40
CA LEU A 258 16.76 8.17 -5.17
C LEU A 258 15.67 9.21 -5.44
N VAL A 259 15.97 10.26 -6.18
CA VAL A 259 14.99 11.30 -6.57
C VAL A 259 13.84 10.68 -7.38
N ILE A 260 14.14 9.83 -8.36
CA ILE A 260 13.10 9.14 -9.15
C ILE A 260 12.24 8.26 -8.25
N GLY A 261 12.84 7.48 -7.34
CA GLY A 261 12.10 6.64 -6.40
C GLY A 261 11.18 7.43 -5.47
N ILE A 262 11.66 8.56 -4.94
CA ILE A 262 10.87 9.47 -4.10
C ILE A 262 9.70 10.06 -4.89
N PHE A 263 9.92 10.58 -6.10
CA PHE A 263 8.85 11.16 -6.90
C PHE A 263 7.83 10.11 -7.37
N LEU A 264 8.26 8.89 -7.70
CA LEU A 264 7.35 7.78 -7.98
C LEU A 264 6.46 7.47 -6.77
N ALA A 265 7.05 7.47 -5.58
CA ALA A 265 6.33 7.25 -4.33
C ALA A 265 5.31 8.37 -4.04
N ILE A 266 5.70 9.64 -4.25
CA ILE A 266 4.83 10.80 -4.09
C ILE A 266 3.68 10.75 -5.10
N PHE A 267 3.96 10.55 -6.38
CA PHE A 267 2.93 10.51 -7.42
C PHE A 267 1.99 9.32 -7.27
N ASN A 268 2.45 8.17 -6.77
CA ASN A 268 1.57 7.04 -6.45
C ASN A 268 0.39 7.48 -5.55
N GLN A 269 0.60 8.45 -4.67
CA GLN A 269 -0.42 8.97 -3.75
C GLN A 269 -1.07 10.27 -4.25
N ALA A 270 -0.31 11.16 -4.88
CA ALA A 270 -0.76 12.52 -5.22
C ALA A 270 -1.68 12.59 -6.44
N VAL A 271 -1.79 11.54 -7.24
CA VAL A 271 -2.65 11.51 -8.44
C VAL A 271 -4.15 11.57 -8.17
N GLY A 272 -4.60 11.45 -6.91
CA GLY A 272 -5.98 11.67 -6.50
C GLY A 272 -6.79 10.42 -6.18
N MET A 273 -6.22 9.19 -6.30
CA MET A 273 -6.93 7.96 -5.97
C MET A 273 -7.39 7.92 -4.52
N ASN A 274 -6.54 8.36 -3.60
CA ASN A 274 -6.87 8.35 -2.18
C ASN A 274 -8.02 9.28 -1.80
N SER A 275 -8.24 10.37 -2.54
CA SER A 275 -9.41 11.22 -2.30
C SER A 275 -10.70 10.48 -2.60
N ILE A 276 -10.74 9.65 -3.65
CA ILE A 276 -11.89 8.79 -3.96
C ILE A 276 -12.04 7.70 -2.90
N THR A 277 -10.94 7.08 -2.50
CA THR A 277 -10.93 6.01 -1.50
C THR A 277 -11.46 6.47 -0.13
N TYR A 278 -11.03 7.65 0.34
CA TYR A 278 -11.39 8.16 1.67
C TYR A 278 -12.74 8.88 1.71
N TYR A 279 -13.14 9.50 0.60
CA TYR A 279 -14.31 10.36 0.53
C TYR A 279 -15.35 9.85 -0.47
N GLY A 280 -15.26 8.60 -0.96
CA GLY A 280 -16.12 8.02 -1.98
C GLY A 280 -17.60 8.30 -1.73
N PRO A 281 -18.22 7.83 -0.62
CA PRO A 281 -19.64 8.07 -0.36
C PRO A 281 -19.98 9.56 -0.36
N LYS A 282 -19.13 10.41 0.25
CA LYS A 282 -19.35 11.87 0.30
C LYS A 282 -19.29 12.51 -1.09
N ILE A 283 -18.34 12.09 -1.95
CA ILE A 283 -18.24 12.56 -3.34
C ILE A 283 -19.51 12.18 -4.11
N PHE A 284 -20.03 10.95 -3.94
CA PHE A 284 -21.25 10.51 -4.58
C PHE A 284 -22.49 11.23 -4.04
N GLU A 285 -22.55 11.54 -2.74
CA GLU A 285 -23.61 12.38 -2.18
C GLU A 285 -23.61 13.80 -2.76
N MET A 286 -22.43 14.41 -2.97
CA MET A 286 -22.30 15.75 -3.58
C MET A 286 -22.85 15.81 -5.01
N ILE A 287 -22.91 14.70 -5.72
CA ILE A 287 -23.47 14.59 -7.08
C ILE A 287 -24.91 14.10 -7.10
N GLY A 288 -25.56 14.05 -5.92
CA GLY A 288 -27.00 13.79 -5.79
C GLY A 288 -27.40 12.34 -5.56
N PHE A 289 -26.46 11.43 -5.28
CA PHE A 289 -26.80 10.08 -4.83
C PHE A 289 -27.34 10.12 -3.39
N LYS A 290 -28.36 9.31 -3.12
CA LYS A 290 -28.81 9.05 -1.75
C LYS A 290 -27.75 8.25 -1.00
N THR A 291 -27.73 8.30 0.33
CA THR A 291 -26.75 7.63 1.18
C THR A 291 -26.51 6.17 0.75
N ASN A 292 -27.55 5.33 0.68
CA ASN A 292 -27.40 3.91 0.28
C ASN A 292 -26.79 3.75 -1.13
N SER A 293 -27.21 4.59 -2.08
CA SER A 293 -26.68 4.56 -3.45
C SER A 293 -25.23 5.01 -3.51
N SER A 294 -24.79 5.94 -2.65
CA SER A 294 -23.41 6.41 -2.54
C SER A 294 -22.48 5.30 -2.03
N PHE A 295 -22.92 4.54 -1.03
CA PHE A 295 -22.18 3.38 -0.55
C PHE A 295 -22.13 2.24 -1.57
N LEU A 296 -23.23 2.00 -2.29
CA LEU A 296 -23.26 1.03 -3.39
C LEU A 296 -22.28 1.44 -4.51
N ALA A 297 -22.30 2.70 -4.94
CA ALA A 297 -21.37 3.22 -5.94
C ALA A 297 -19.92 3.06 -5.50
N THR A 298 -19.61 3.34 -4.22
CA THR A 298 -18.29 3.14 -3.65
C THR A 298 -17.90 1.64 -3.63
N SER A 299 -18.85 0.74 -3.38
CA SER A 299 -18.57 -0.71 -3.45
C SER A 299 -18.27 -1.16 -4.88
N VAL A 300 -18.96 -0.59 -5.89
CA VAL A 300 -18.65 -0.83 -7.31
C VAL A 300 -17.22 -0.34 -7.66
N VAL A 301 -16.80 0.82 -7.14
CA VAL A 301 -15.41 1.28 -7.26
C VAL A 301 -14.44 0.22 -6.74
N GLY A 302 -14.69 -0.36 -5.56
CA GLY A 302 -13.87 -1.42 -4.99
C GLY A 302 -13.78 -2.68 -5.87
N VAL A 303 -14.89 -3.08 -6.51
CA VAL A 303 -14.89 -4.21 -7.47
C VAL A 303 -14.02 -3.90 -8.70
N VAL A 304 -14.16 -2.71 -9.26
CA VAL A 304 -13.34 -2.27 -10.41
C VAL A 304 -11.86 -2.23 -10.04
N ASP A 305 -11.52 -1.77 -8.83
CA ASP A 305 -10.16 -1.75 -8.31
C ASP A 305 -9.55 -3.17 -8.30
N VAL A 306 -10.27 -4.16 -7.75
CA VAL A 306 -9.83 -5.57 -7.74
C VAL A 306 -9.63 -6.10 -9.17
N LEU A 307 -10.63 -5.94 -10.04
CA LEU A 307 -10.57 -6.46 -11.42
C LEU A 307 -9.46 -5.81 -12.24
N ALA A 308 -9.31 -4.49 -12.13
CA ALA A 308 -8.25 -3.75 -12.82
C ALA A 308 -6.85 -4.11 -12.31
N THR A 309 -6.71 -4.36 -11.02
CA THR A 309 -5.43 -4.82 -10.45
C THR A 309 -5.07 -6.22 -10.90
N ILE A 310 -6.04 -7.14 -10.97
CA ILE A 310 -5.80 -8.48 -11.54
C ILE A 310 -5.35 -8.35 -12.99
N LEU A 311 -6.01 -7.49 -13.78
CA LEU A 311 -5.62 -7.23 -15.16
C LEU A 311 -4.20 -6.65 -15.25
N ALA A 312 -3.84 -5.73 -14.34
CA ALA A 312 -2.51 -5.15 -14.27
C ALA A 312 -1.41 -6.19 -14.13
N MET A 313 -1.62 -7.22 -13.30
CA MET A 313 -0.64 -8.31 -13.09
C MET A 313 -0.28 -9.04 -14.39
N PHE A 314 -1.20 -9.11 -15.36
CA PHE A 314 -0.93 -9.69 -16.68
C PHE A 314 -0.32 -8.69 -17.67
N LEU A 315 -0.64 -7.40 -17.53
CA LEU A 315 -0.21 -6.37 -18.48
C LEU A 315 1.21 -5.85 -18.20
N ILE A 316 1.62 -5.79 -16.93
CA ILE A 316 2.90 -5.19 -16.52
C ILE A 316 4.09 -5.85 -17.23
N ASP A 317 4.10 -7.18 -17.32
CA ASP A 317 5.19 -7.90 -17.99
C ASP A 317 5.09 -7.88 -19.52
N LYS A 318 3.88 -7.73 -20.07
CA LYS A 318 3.65 -7.69 -21.52
C LYS A 318 3.94 -6.32 -22.12
N VAL A 319 3.47 -5.25 -21.50
CA VAL A 319 3.52 -3.88 -22.04
C VAL A 319 4.80 -3.15 -21.61
N GLY A 320 5.22 -3.33 -20.36
CA GLY A 320 6.36 -2.64 -19.74
C GLY A 320 5.91 -1.58 -18.74
N ARG A 321 6.79 -1.31 -17.77
CA ARG A 321 6.48 -0.47 -16.61
C ARG A 321 6.27 0.99 -17.01
N LYS A 322 7.23 1.59 -17.70
CA LYS A 322 7.19 2.99 -18.13
C LYS A 322 5.99 3.27 -19.04
N LYS A 323 5.76 2.40 -20.04
CA LYS A 323 4.67 2.59 -20.99
C LYS A 323 3.30 2.55 -20.33
N LEU A 324 3.07 1.59 -19.41
CA LEU A 324 1.81 1.51 -18.67
C LEU A 324 1.59 2.72 -17.78
N MET A 325 2.62 3.18 -17.05
CA MET A 325 2.51 4.38 -16.22
C MET A 325 2.23 5.62 -17.06
N SER A 326 2.85 5.77 -18.24
CA SER A 326 2.60 6.91 -19.12
C SER A 326 1.17 6.92 -19.66
N ILE A 327 0.68 5.78 -20.14
CA ILE A 327 -0.71 5.66 -20.64
C ILE A 327 -1.69 5.91 -19.48
N GLY A 328 -1.45 5.28 -18.31
CA GLY A 328 -2.33 5.43 -17.16
C GLY A 328 -2.39 6.85 -16.62
N SER A 329 -1.26 7.56 -16.50
CA SER A 329 -1.27 8.95 -16.05
C SER A 329 -1.95 9.90 -17.05
N ALA A 330 -1.83 9.66 -18.35
CA ALA A 330 -2.57 10.40 -19.36
C ALA A 330 -4.09 10.15 -19.26
N LEU A 331 -4.51 8.89 -19.10
CA LEU A 331 -5.92 8.54 -18.92
C LEU A 331 -6.48 9.10 -17.61
N MET A 332 -5.72 9.04 -16.51
CA MET A 332 -6.11 9.65 -15.25
C MET A 332 -6.31 11.17 -15.37
N ALA A 333 -5.40 11.86 -16.07
CA ALA A 333 -5.56 13.29 -16.35
C ALA A 333 -6.83 13.57 -17.15
N PHE A 334 -7.09 12.76 -18.19
CA PHE A 334 -8.29 12.85 -19.00
C PHE A 334 -9.57 12.70 -18.15
N PHE A 335 -9.67 11.63 -17.37
CA PHE A 335 -10.85 11.42 -16.52
C PHE A 335 -11.03 12.54 -15.49
N MET A 336 -9.96 12.99 -14.83
CA MET A 336 -10.03 14.09 -13.85
C MET A 336 -10.44 15.42 -14.48
N LEU A 337 -10.04 15.68 -15.72
CA LEU A 337 -10.50 16.84 -16.47
C LEU A 337 -12.01 16.81 -16.66
N PHE A 338 -12.56 15.67 -17.10
CA PHE A 338 -14.00 15.52 -17.35
C PHE A 338 -14.83 15.43 -16.08
N ILE A 339 -14.30 14.84 -15.00
CA ILE A 339 -14.94 14.88 -13.67
C ILE A 339 -15.07 16.34 -13.24
N GLY A 340 -13.99 17.13 -13.32
CA GLY A 340 -14.03 18.54 -13.00
C GLY A 340 -15.03 19.33 -13.86
N LEU A 341 -15.09 19.07 -15.16
CA LEU A 341 -16.04 19.69 -16.07
C LEU A 341 -17.49 19.33 -15.70
N ALA A 342 -17.77 18.07 -15.37
CA ALA A 342 -19.10 17.61 -14.96
C ALA A 342 -19.56 18.29 -13.67
N PHE A 343 -18.67 18.46 -12.68
CA PHE A 343 -18.94 19.25 -11.48
C PHE A 343 -19.19 20.74 -11.79
N TYR A 344 -18.40 21.32 -12.68
CA TYR A 344 -18.47 22.76 -13.00
C TYR A 344 -19.74 23.13 -13.75
N THR A 345 -20.15 22.31 -14.71
CA THR A 345 -21.33 22.58 -15.53
C THR A 345 -22.65 22.19 -14.87
N HIS A 346 -22.63 21.54 -13.73
CA HIS A 346 -23.80 20.92 -13.09
C HIS A 346 -24.64 20.02 -14.07
N TYR A 347 -24.04 19.64 -15.20
CA TYR A 347 -24.69 18.92 -16.30
C TYR A 347 -24.57 17.39 -16.15
N GLY A 348 -24.02 16.94 -15.02
CA GLY A 348 -23.77 15.52 -14.80
C GLY A 348 -24.97 14.81 -14.20
N ASN A 349 -25.64 13.95 -14.97
CA ASN A 349 -26.32 12.82 -14.35
C ASN A 349 -25.28 12.08 -13.50
N GLY A 350 -25.58 11.83 -12.20
CA GLY A 350 -24.62 11.18 -11.28
C GLY A 350 -23.99 9.90 -11.85
N MET A 351 -24.71 9.19 -12.75
CA MET A 351 -24.20 8.02 -13.46
C MET A 351 -23.02 8.34 -14.39
N VAL A 352 -23.01 9.50 -15.06
CA VAL A 352 -21.89 9.92 -15.93
C VAL A 352 -20.64 10.11 -15.08
N ILE A 353 -20.77 10.80 -13.94
CA ILE A 353 -19.63 11.02 -13.04
C ILE A 353 -19.16 9.70 -12.44
N LEU A 354 -20.06 8.78 -12.10
CA LEU A 354 -19.69 7.43 -11.66
C LEU A 354 -18.83 6.72 -12.72
N PHE A 355 -19.23 6.70 -14.01
CA PHE A 355 -18.45 6.08 -15.07
C PHE A 355 -17.08 6.75 -15.26
N LEU A 356 -17.00 8.07 -15.14
CA LEU A 356 -15.72 8.79 -15.21
C LEU A 356 -14.79 8.41 -14.04
N ILE A 357 -15.35 8.30 -12.82
CA ILE A 357 -14.61 7.84 -11.63
C ILE A 357 -14.13 6.39 -11.82
N LEU A 358 -14.97 5.48 -12.32
CA LEU A 358 -14.60 4.10 -12.59
C LEU A 358 -13.46 4.01 -13.63
N GLY A 359 -13.51 4.84 -14.69
CA GLY A 359 -12.45 4.94 -15.69
C GLY A 359 -11.14 5.45 -15.09
N PHE A 360 -11.20 6.46 -14.21
CA PHE A 360 -10.05 6.95 -13.47
C PHE A 360 -9.44 5.86 -12.58
N VAL A 361 -10.27 5.18 -11.77
CA VAL A 361 -9.84 4.10 -10.87
C VAL A 361 -9.20 2.96 -11.66
N ALA A 362 -9.82 2.49 -12.74
CA ALA A 362 -9.26 1.46 -13.60
C ALA A 362 -7.89 1.87 -14.18
N SER A 363 -7.76 3.12 -14.62
CA SER A 363 -6.50 3.67 -15.14
C SER A 363 -5.40 3.68 -14.08
N PHE A 364 -5.72 4.06 -12.85
CA PHE A 364 -4.81 4.03 -11.71
C PHE A 364 -4.37 2.61 -11.38
N CYS A 365 -5.33 1.69 -11.23
CA CYS A 365 -5.07 0.31 -10.80
C CYS A 365 -4.26 -0.50 -11.81
N ILE A 366 -4.36 -0.17 -13.11
CA ILE A 366 -3.55 -0.80 -14.16
C ILE A 366 -2.13 -0.20 -14.22
N SER A 367 -1.92 1.01 -13.70
CA SER A 367 -0.68 1.76 -13.90
C SER A 367 -0.01 2.21 -12.59
N MET A 368 -0.37 3.42 -12.12
CA MET A 368 0.27 4.06 -10.96
C MET A 368 0.01 3.36 -9.63
N GLY A 369 -1.00 2.50 -9.53
CA GLY A 369 -1.25 1.70 -8.33
C GLY A 369 -0.11 0.70 -8.05
N PRO A 370 0.04 -0.35 -8.87
CA PRO A 370 1.00 -1.43 -8.62
C PRO A 370 2.44 -1.13 -9.08
N ILE A 371 2.63 -0.37 -10.18
CA ILE A 371 3.94 -0.28 -10.82
C ILE A 371 4.99 0.45 -9.97
N PRO A 372 4.73 1.57 -9.28
CA PRO A 372 5.70 2.20 -8.40
C PRO A 372 6.25 1.27 -7.32
N TRP A 373 5.41 0.43 -6.73
CA TRP A 373 5.84 -0.57 -5.73
C TRP A 373 6.81 -1.62 -6.26
N ILE A 374 6.72 -1.91 -7.56
CA ILE A 374 7.64 -2.82 -8.26
C ILE A 374 8.91 -2.07 -8.66
N MET A 375 8.77 -0.86 -9.26
CA MET A 375 9.89 -0.12 -9.81
C MET A 375 10.81 0.48 -8.74
N ILE A 376 10.26 0.98 -7.63
CA ILE A 376 11.08 1.59 -6.57
C ILE A 376 12.19 0.64 -6.11
N PRO A 377 11.92 -0.62 -5.74
CA PRO A 377 13.00 -1.55 -5.41
C PRO A 377 13.86 -1.98 -6.62
N GLU A 378 13.32 -2.00 -7.85
CA GLU A 378 14.07 -2.42 -9.06
C GLU A 378 15.15 -1.42 -9.46
N ILE A 379 14.94 -0.11 -9.23
CA ILE A 379 15.89 0.93 -9.66
C ILE A 379 17.12 1.04 -8.76
N PHE A 380 17.16 0.37 -7.60
CA PHE A 380 18.29 0.45 -6.66
C PHE A 380 19.18 -0.80 -6.68
N PRO A 381 20.50 -0.61 -6.49
CA PRO A 381 21.44 -1.73 -6.29
C PRO A 381 21.03 -2.60 -5.10
N ASN A 382 21.33 -3.90 -5.17
CA ASN A 382 20.97 -4.88 -4.15
C ASN A 382 21.37 -4.48 -2.72
N TYR A 383 22.59 -3.96 -2.55
CA TYR A 383 23.19 -3.63 -1.24
C TYR A 383 22.57 -2.35 -0.59
N LEU A 384 21.87 -1.51 -1.35
CA LEU A 384 21.18 -0.29 -0.84
C LEU A 384 19.68 -0.36 -0.97
N ARG A 385 19.12 -1.37 -1.66
CA ARG A 385 17.71 -1.46 -2.03
C ARG A 385 16.77 -1.27 -0.85
N ALA A 386 16.97 -2.02 0.23
CA ALA A 386 16.08 -1.96 1.39
C ALA A 386 16.03 -0.55 2.01
N ARG A 387 17.19 0.10 2.14
CA ARG A 387 17.30 1.44 2.73
C ARG A 387 16.70 2.51 1.82
N ALA A 388 16.96 2.44 0.52
CA ALA A 388 16.45 3.38 -0.47
C ALA A 388 14.92 3.25 -0.61
N THR A 389 14.41 2.03 -0.66
CA THR A 389 12.97 1.75 -0.66
C THR A 389 12.31 2.27 0.62
N GLY A 390 12.94 2.08 1.79
CA GLY A 390 12.46 2.63 3.06
C GLY A 390 12.29 4.14 3.02
N ILE A 391 13.29 4.87 2.51
CA ILE A 391 13.22 6.33 2.34
C ILE A 391 12.07 6.70 1.40
N ALA A 392 11.96 6.08 0.22
CA ALA A 392 10.87 6.36 -0.73
C ALA A 392 9.49 6.08 -0.10
N THR A 393 9.37 5.00 0.67
CA THR A 393 8.12 4.66 1.37
C THR A 393 7.75 5.69 2.43
N MET A 394 8.70 6.32 3.13
CA MET A 394 8.39 7.43 4.06
C MET A 394 7.77 8.62 3.33
N PHE A 395 8.29 8.97 2.15
CA PHE A 395 7.70 10.03 1.31
C PHE A 395 6.32 9.63 0.77
N LEU A 396 6.10 8.36 0.46
CA LEU A 396 4.79 7.83 0.08
C LEU A 396 3.75 8.06 1.18
N TRP A 397 4.08 7.68 2.42
CA TRP A 397 3.18 7.89 3.56
C TRP A 397 2.96 9.38 3.86
N GLY A 398 3.99 10.22 3.72
CA GLY A 398 3.86 11.67 3.86
C GLY A 398 2.94 12.28 2.80
N ALA A 399 3.06 11.86 1.54
CA ALA A 399 2.16 12.28 0.47
C ALA A 399 0.73 11.80 0.71
N ASN A 400 0.55 10.56 1.18
CA ASN A 400 -0.75 10.02 1.55
C ASN A 400 -1.40 10.83 2.68
N TRP A 401 -0.63 11.16 3.72
CA TRP A 401 -1.08 12.07 4.77
C TRP A 401 -1.55 13.41 4.21
N ALA A 402 -0.77 14.03 3.32
CA ALA A 402 -1.14 15.32 2.74
C ALA A 402 -2.45 15.24 1.94
N ILE A 403 -2.63 14.20 1.11
CA ILE A 403 -3.89 14.01 0.37
C ILE A 403 -5.05 13.79 1.33
N GLY A 404 -4.94 12.92 2.32
CA GLY A 404 -5.99 12.70 3.32
C GLY A 404 -6.35 13.97 4.09
N GLN A 405 -5.33 14.78 4.46
CA GLN A 405 -5.51 16.01 5.24
C GLN A 405 -6.14 17.14 4.43
N PHE A 406 -5.67 17.38 3.21
CA PHE A 406 -6.06 18.57 2.45
C PHE A 406 -7.26 18.37 1.54
N THR A 407 -7.63 17.13 1.17
CA THR A 407 -8.79 16.88 0.29
C THR A 407 -10.09 17.50 0.80
N PRO A 408 -10.52 17.36 2.08
CA PRO A 408 -11.78 17.97 2.52
C PRO A 408 -11.72 19.49 2.53
N MET A 409 -10.55 20.07 2.78
CA MET A 409 -10.34 21.52 2.71
C MET A 409 -10.46 22.03 1.27
N LEU A 410 -9.96 21.29 0.29
CA LEU A 410 -10.11 21.62 -1.13
C LEU A 410 -11.58 21.45 -1.57
N LEU A 411 -12.22 20.32 -1.22
CA LEU A 411 -13.61 20.07 -1.60
C LEU A 411 -14.57 21.11 -1.03
N SER A 412 -14.35 21.56 0.21
CA SER A 412 -15.21 22.56 0.86
C SER A 412 -14.87 24.01 0.46
N GLY A 413 -13.59 24.31 0.18
CA GLY A 413 -13.12 25.66 -0.11
C GLY A 413 -13.27 26.06 -1.57
N ILE A 414 -12.89 25.21 -2.50
CA ILE A 414 -12.87 25.50 -3.95
C ILE A 414 -13.85 24.62 -4.75
N GLY A 415 -14.48 23.64 -4.09
CA GLY A 415 -15.46 22.75 -4.70
C GLY A 415 -14.86 21.58 -5.49
N GLY A 416 -15.74 20.66 -5.90
CA GLY A 416 -15.34 19.42 -6.58
C GLY A 416 -14.69 19.64 -7.95
N ALA A 417 -15.12 20.67 -8.69
CA ALA A 417 -14.57 20.98 -10.01
C ALA A 417 -13.08 21.34 -9.95
N PHE A 418 -12.73 22.36 -9.17
CA PHE A 418 -11.34 22.82 -9.06
C PHE A 418 -10.45 21.80 -8.37
N THR A 419 -10.97 21.06 -7.38
CA THR A 419 -10.26 19.95 -6.75
C THR A 419 -9.88 18.87 -7.79
N SER A 420 -10.81 18.49 -8.67
CA SER A 420 -10.56 17.54 -9.75
C SER A 420 -9.52 18.07 -10.74
N TRP A 421 -9.56 19.36 -11.08
CA TRP A 421 -8.58 19.97 -11.98
C TRP A 421 -7.18 20.10 -11.36
N ILE A 422 -7.06 20.28 -10.05
CA ILE A 422 -5.76 20.16 -9.35
C ILE A 422 -5.19 18.75 -9.55
N PHE A 423 -6.01 17.70 -9.34
CA PHE A 423 -5.56 16.33 -9.58
C PHE A 423 -5.27 16.07 -11.06
N CYS A 424 -6.02 16.66 -11.99
CA CYS A 424 -5.69 16.63 -13.42
C CYS A 424 -4.27 17.19 -13.68
N GLY A 425 -3.97 18.37 -13.14
CA GLY A 425 -2.64 18.97 -13.25
C GLY A 425 -1.53 18.10 -12.68
N LEU A 426 -1.73 17.48 -11.50
CA LEU A 426 -0.78 16.54 -10.90
C LEU A 426 -0.58 15.29 -11.76
N ASN A 427 -1.63 14.78 -12.42
CA ASN A 427 -1.52 13.65 -13.35
C ASN A 427 -0.75 14.04 -14.62
N ILE A 428 -0.91 15.26 -15.13
CA ILE A 428 -0.12 15.78 -16.29
C ILE A 428 1.36 15.88 -15.88
N ILE A 429 1.66 16.43 -14.71
CA ILE A 429 3.04 16.50 -14.20
C ILE A 429 3.62 15.09 -14.02
N CYS A 430 2.84 14.16 -13.49
CA CYS A 430 3.20 12.75 -13.36
C CYS A 430 3.52 12.14 -14.74
N PHE A 431 2.68 12.37 -15.76
CA PHE A 431 2.90 11.92 -17.13
C PHE A 431 4.22 12.44 -17.70
N ILE A 432 4.48 13.75 -17.56
CA ILE A 432 5.74 14.37 -18.01
C ILE A 432 6.93 13.74 -17.28
N PHE A 433 6.85 13.61 -15.95
CA PHE A 433 7.90 13.02 -15.15
C PHE A 433 8.19 11.55 -15.56
N VAL A 434 7.17 10.74 -15.73
CA VAL A 434 7.32 9.34 -16.14
C VAL A 434 7.95 9.22 -17.52
N THR A 435 7.50 10.02 -18.48
CA THR A 435 7.99 9.96 -19.85
C THR A 435 9.42 10.45 -19.99
N THR A 436 9.82 11.48 -19.24
CA THR A 436 11.14 12.10 -19.35
C THR A 436 12.19 11.47 -18.45
N SER A 437 11.83 11.14 -17.21
CA SER A 437 12.82 10.84 -16.16
C SER A 437 12.90 9.36 -15.78
N VAL A 438 11.80 8.60 -15.93
CA VAL A 438 11.74 7.21 -15.47
C VAL A 438 12.32 6.27 -16.56
N PRO A 439 13.29 5.40 -16.24
CA PRO A 439 13.80 4.41 -17.19
C PRO A 439 12.83 3.23 -17.35
N GLU A 440 12.86 2.55 -18.51
CA GLU A 440 12.16 1.27 -18.66
C GLU A 440 12.99 0.13 -18.08
N THR A 441 12.38 -0.64 -17.18
CA THR A 441 13.04 -1.76 -16.50
C THR A 441 12.65 -3.13 -17.08
N LYS A 442 11.68 -3.18 -17.98
CA LYS A 442 11.23 -4.43 -18.60
C LYS A 442 12.37 -5.19 -19.26
N ASN A 443 12.46 -6.49 -18.97
CA ASN A 443 13.47 -7.42 -19.51
C ASN A 443 14.93 -7.01 -19.24
N LYS A 444 15.19 -6.17 -18.24
CA LYS A 444 16.54 -5.80 -17.83
C LYS A 444 16.90 -6.48 -16.52
N SER A 445 18.15 -6.96 -16.43
CA SER A 445 18.66 -7.45 -15.15
C SER A 445 18.92 -6.27 -14.20
N LEU A 446 18.98 -6.57 -12.90
CA LEU A 446 19.24 -5.54 -11.89
C LEU A 446 20.61 -4.89 -12.09
N GLU A 447 21.57 -5.66 -12.57
CA GLU A 447 22.93 -5.21 -12.90
C GLU A 447 22.94 -4.27 -14.12
N GLU A 448 22.04 -4.49 -15.09
CA GLU A 448 21.85 -3.59 -16.23
C GLU A 448 21.18 -2.28 -15.83
N ILE A 449 20.23 -2.34 -14.89
CA ILE A 449 19.57 -1.14 -14.33
C ILE A 449 20.58 -0.32 -13.51
N GLU A 450 21.46 -0.98 -12.75
CA GLU A 450 22.52 -0.31 -11.99
C GLU A 450 23.47 0.48 -12.89
N LYS A 451 23.75 -0.01 -14.12
CA LYS A 451 24.58 0.70 -15.10
C LYS A 451 24.01 2.03 -15.58
N PHE A 452 22.71 2.26 -15.47
CA PHE A 452 22.11 3.58 -15.77
C PHE A 452 22.58 4.68 -14.82
N TRP A 453 22.91 4.27 -13.58
CA TRP A 453 23.21 5.20 -12.50
C TRP A 453 24.71 5.37 -12.26
N ILE A 454 25.53 4.35 -12.57
CA ILE A 454 26.97 4.34 -12.30
C ILE A 454 27.72 4.21 -13.63
N PRO A 455 28.30 5.30 -14.16
CA PRO A 455 29.13 5.26 -15.37
C PRO A 455 30.28 4.25 -15.20
N GLN A 456 30.54 3.43 -16.21
CA GLN A 456 31.54 2.34 -16.18
C GLN A 456 32.98 2.78 -15.83
N ASN A 457 33.32 4.06 -16.08
CA ASN A 457 34.65 4.60 -15.80
C ASN A 457 34.98 4.79 -14.28
N LYS A 458 34.01 4.61 -13.38
CA LYS A 458 34.23 4.73 -11.93
C LYS A 458 34.32 3.38 -11.19
N LYS A 459 34.14 2.25 -11.86
CA LYS A 459 34.27 0.92 -11.21
C LYS A 459 35.69 0.56 -10.82
N LYS A 460 36.75 1.23 -11.37
CA LYS A 460 38.14 0.96 -11.04
C LYS A 460 38.60 1.48 -9.67
N ASN A 461 37.80 2.30 -8.98
CA ASN A 461 38.22 2.92 -7.71
C ASN A 461 37.37 2.46 -6.49
N ILE A 462 36.63 1.36 -6.61
CA ILE A 462 35.76 0.83 -5.51
C ILE A 462 36.02 -0.70 -5.31
N ALA A 463 37.05 -1.26 -6.00
CA ALA A 463 37.54 -2.62 -5.75
C ALA A 463 38.69 -2.59 -4.75
#